data_c5e52514346110898687364b6b3322df
#
_entry.id   c5e52514346110898687364b6b3322df
#
_cell.length_a   1.000
_cell.length_b   1.000
_cell.length_c   1.000
_cell.angle_alpha   90.00
_cell.angle_beta   90.00
_cell.angle_gamma   90.00
#
_symmetry.space_group_name_H-M   'P 1'
#
loop_
_entity.id
_entity.type
_entity.pdbx_description
1 polymer ?
#
loop_
_entity_poly.entity_id
_entity_poly.type
_entity_poly.pdbx_seq_one_letter_code
_entity_poly.pdbx_strand_id
1 'polypeptide(L)' 'MTYNFDPERWYENERAALEERRRSEGWSEADYDAALENLDRRHDEMVRRLDGSYQIPK' A
#
# COMPACT_ATOMS: atom_id res chain seq x y z
N MET A 1 18.88 -10.79 -14.45
CA MET A 1 18.19 -9.55 -14.35
C MET A 1 17.59 -9.36 -12.96
N THR A 2 17.77 -8.23 -12.43
CA THR A 2 17.34 -7.98 -11.06
C THR A 2 15.98 -7.33 -11.02
N TYR A 3 15.15 -7.85 -10.20
CA TYR A 3 13.84 -7.30 -10.01
C TYR A 3 13.88 -6.34 -8.83
N ASN A 4 13.67 -5.08 -9.10
CA ASN A 4 13.69 -4.07 -8.06
C ASN A 4 12.29 -3.60 -7.77
N PHE A 5 11.76 -4.10 -6.71
CA PHE A 5 10.45 -3.67 -6.28
C PHE A 5 10.60 -2.58 -5.23
N ASP A 6 9.95 -1.47 -5.49
CA ASP A 6 10.03 -0.32 -4.61
C ASP A 6 8.71 -0.17 -3.86
N PRO A 7 8.68 -0.52 -2.58
CA PRO A 7 7.42 -0.43 -1.84
C PRO A 7 6.91 0.99 -1.70
N GLU A 8 7.80 1.95 -1.66
CA GLU A 8 7.36 3.32 -1.56
C GLU A 8 6.65 3.76 -2.83
N ARG A 9 7.21 3.36 -3.96
CA ARG A 9 6.58 3.68 -5.23
C ARG A 9 5.24 2.98 -5.36
N TRP A 10 5.19 1.74 -4.92
CA TRP A 10 3.94 1.01 -4.92
C TRP A 10 2.91 1.73 -4.07
N TYR A 11 3.32 2.20 -2.92
CA TYR A 11 2.42 2.91 -2.03
C TYR A 11 1.88 4.18 -2.67
N GLU A 12 2.75 4.93 -3.30
CA GLU A 12 2.36 6.17 -3.95
C GLU A 12 1.37 5.90 -5.07
N ASN A 13 1.63 4.86 -5.85
CA ASN A 13 0.74 4.51 -6.93
C ASN A 13 -0.64 4.12 -6.42
N GLU A 14 -0.66 3.33 -5.37
CA GLU A 14 -1.92 2.91 -4.79
C GLU A 14 -2.67 4.08 -4.19
N ARG A 15 -1.94 4.97 -3.57
CA ARG A 15 -2.56 6.13 -2.98
C ARG A 15 -3.17 7.02 -4.04
N ALA A 16 -2.48 7.19 -5.14
CA ALA A 16 -3.01 7.97 -6.24
C ALA A 16 -4.28 7.35 -6.79
N ALA A 17 -4.30 6.02 -6.88
CA ALA A 17 -5.48 5.31 -7.34
C ALA A 17 -6.64 5.52 -6.39
N LEU A 18 -6.37 5.54 -5.09
CA LEU A 18 -7.41 5.77 -4.11
C LEU A 18 -7.98 7.17 -4.24
N GLU A 19 -7.14 8.14 -4.49
CA GLU A 19 -7.61 9.51 -4.67
C GLU A 19 -8.50 9.63 -5.90
N GLU A 20 -8.13 8.92 -6.94
CA GLU A 20 -8.95 8.89 -8.13
C GLU A 20 -10.31 8.28 -7.83
N ARG A 21 -10.31 7.19 -7.10
CA ARG A 21 -11.56 6.52 -6.76
C ARG A 21 -12.40 7.39 -5.85
N ARG A 22 -11.77 8.08 -4.93
CA ARG A 22 -12.49 8.98 -4.06
C ARG A 22 -13.27 10.01 -4.86
N ARG A 23 -12.60 10.56 -5.86
CA ARG A 23 -13.23 11.56 -6.69
C ARG A 23 -14.30 10.95 -7.58
N SER A 24 -13.98 9.79 -8.13
CA SER A 24 -14.88 9.15 -9.08
C SER A 24 -16.12 8.60 -8.40
N GLU A 25 -15.95 8.03 -7.20
CA GLU A 25 -17.06 7.40 -6.51
C GLU A 25 -17.68 8.26 -5.44
N GLY A 26 -17.11 9.44 -5.22
CA GLY A 26 -17.69 10.35 -4.24
C GLY A 26 -17.52 9.87 -2.80
N TRP A 27 -16.37 9.34 -2.49
CA TRP A 27 -16.10 8.87 -1.14
C TRP A 27 -16.14 10.01 -0.15
N SER A 28 -16.64 9.73 1.03
CA SER A 28 -16.52 10.68 2.12
C SER A 28 -15.11 10.59 2.71
N GLU A 29 -14.81 11.52 3.61
CA GLU A 29 -13.52 11.50 4.26
C GLU A 29 -13.31 10.20 5.03
N ALA A 30 -14.37 9.74 5.67
CA ALA A 30 -14.28 8.50 6.44
C ALA A 30 -13.97 7.32 5.52
N ASP A 31 -14.60 7.30 4.36
CA ASP A 31 -14.36 6.24 3.41
C ASP A 31 -12.91 6.25 2.93
N TYR A 32 -12.41 7.43 2.64
CA TYR A 32 -11.04 7.57 2.18
C TYR A 32 -10.06 7.17 3.28
N ASP A 33 -10.35 7.59 4.50
CA ASP A 33 -9.49 7.23 5.63
C ASP A 33 -9.42 5.73 5.81
N ALA A 34 -10.55 5.08 5.71
CA ALA A 34 -10.56 3.63 5.85
C ALA A 34 -9.73 2.96 4.77
N ALA A 35 -9.82 3.48 3.55
CA ALA A 35 -9.05 2.93 2.46
C ALA A 35 -7.56 3.15 2.68
N LEU A 36 -7.21 4.31 3.19
CA LEU A 36 -5.81 4.60 3.49
C LEU A 36 -5.26 3.70 4.57
N GLU A 37 -6.06 3.45 5.59
CA GLU A 37 -5.65 2.54 6.64
C GLU A 37 -5.36 1.16 6.10
N ASN A 38 -6.21 0.71 5.22
CA ASN A 38 -6.01 -0.57 4.58
C ASN A 38 -4.71 -0.57 3.79
N LEU A 39 -4.49 0.49 3.06
CA LEU A 39 -3.29 0.60 2.25
C LEU A 39 -2.04 0.62 3.13
N ASP A 40 -2.11 1.36 4.23
CA ASP A 40 -0.99 1.41 5.15
C ASP A 40 -0.65 0.04 5.69
N ARG A 41 -1.67 -0.72 6.04
CA ARG A 41 -1.45 -2.06 6.56
C ARG A 41 -0.78 -2.94 5.53
N ARG A 42 -1.24 -2.87 4.30
CA ARG A 42 -0.65 -3.65 3.23
C ARG A 42 0.80 -3.26 3.00
N HIS A 43 1.03 -1.97 3.03
CA HIS A 43 2.38 -1.45 2.83
C HIS A 43 3.30 -1.95 3.94
N ASP A 44 2.82 -1.91 5.16
CA ASP A 44 3.62 -2.35 6.28
C ASP A 44 3.97 -3.82 6.16
N GLU A 45 3.00 -4.63 5.80
CA GLU A 45 3.25 -6.06 5.62
C GLU A 45 4.23 -6.32 4.51
N MET A 46 4.10 -5.56 3.43
CA MET A 46 4.98 -5.72 2.30
C MET A 46 6.42 -5.36 2.66
N VAL A 47 6.58 -4.27 3.38
CA VAL A 47 7.90 -3.84 3.78
C VAL A 47 8.54 -4.87 4.69
N ARG A 48 7.76 -5.45 5.56
CA ARG A 48 8.30 -6.47 6.44
C ARG A 48 8.83 -7.66 5.68
N ARG A 49 8.11 -8.08 4.67
CA ARG A 49 8.54 -9.20 3.87
C ARG A 49 9.83 -8.90 3.14
N LEU A 50 9.88 -7.73 2.53
CA LEU A 50 11.04 -7.35 1.77
C LEU A 50 12.24 -7.07 2.66
N ASP A 51 11.97 -6.68 3.86
CA ASP A 51 13.02 -6.33 4.80
C ASP A 51 13.73 -7.55 5.36
N GLY A 52 13.17 -8.72 5.13
CA GLY A 52 13.78 -9.90 5.68
C GLY A 52 13.34 -10.22 7.08
N SER A 53 12.56 -9.35 7.69
CA SER A 53 12.01 -9.69 8.99
C SER A 53 11.03 -10.83 8.86
N TYR A 54 10.53 -11.01 7.68
CA TYR A 54 9.72 -12.19 7.41
C TYR A 54 10.66 -13.35 7.21
N GLN A 55 10.87 -14.05 8.26
CA GLN A 55 11.84 -15.12 8.27
C GLN A 55 11.21 -16.43 7.90
N ILE A 56 11.91 -17.16 7.09
CA ILE A 56 11.46 -18.51 6.79
C ILE A 56 12.11 -19.44 7.79
N PRO A 57 11.33 -20.09 8.59
CA PRO A 57 11.91 -21.00 9.57
C PRO A 57 12.63 -22.13 8.89
N LYS A 58 13.68 -22.51 9.49
CA LYS A 58 14.49 -23.56 8.91
C LYS A 58 13.96 -24.92 9.31
#